data_083a37d9d6184300b5ff54efadeacae4
#
_entry.id   083a37d9d6184300b5ff54efadeacae4
#
_cell.length_a   1.000
_cell.length_b   1.000
_cell.length_c   1.000
_cell.angle_alpha   90.00
_cell.angle_beta   90.00
_cell.angle_gamma   90.00
#
_symmetry.space_group_name_H-M   'P 1'
#
loop_
_entity.id
_entity.type
_entity.pdbx_description
1 polymer ?
#
loop_
_entity_poly.entity_id
_entity_poly.type
_entity_poly.pdbx_seq_one_letter_code
_entity_poly.pdbx_strand_id
1 'polypeptide(L)'
;MVDEFVDGIMVASEEFVAHLRTAGLKSPIYVTGLPYGKEEVRGRIDSNIPLHQRANRVGFAARWDDEKQPHFYMDLAEAYYKIDPTVEFAIFCGHPELKSNDPEYVERAMALQNGDYANFKVYTGLKKDDYYNLLADSKVLFNCALQDWVSNTVSEADTFGTLTLYPAYRSFPEVFANNGKHLYVPWSLDDAIGKLTDMFEAIDTDDVSQYNIGKISDYQDGTIDRTLDAMLGTGEQLSRNDNLYRRHVARAKYE
;
A
#
# COMPACT_ATOMS: atom_id res chain seq x y z
N MET A 1 18.08 -17.69 -22.44
CA MET A 1 17.60 -18.83 -21.65
C MET A 1 16.12 -18.74 -21.33
N VAL A 2 15.63 -17.79 -20.52
CA VAL A 2 14.16 -17.63 -20.30
C VAL A 2 13.45 -17.27 -21.62
N ASP A 3 14.01 -16.37 -22.40
CA ASP A 3 13.49 -15.94 -23.71
C ASP A 3 13.26 -17.07 -24.73
N GLU A 4 13.86 -18.23 -24.53
CA GLU A 4 13.67 -19.40 -25.41
C GLU A 4 12.42 -20.20 -25.09
N PHE A 5 11.81 -19.95 -23.92
CA PHE A 5 10.71 -20.75 -23.38
C PHE A 5 9.44 -19.95 -23.10
N VAL A 6 9.47 -18.62 -23.29
CA VAL A 6 8.31 -17.77 -23.00
C VAL A 6 8.00 -16.87 -24.19
N ASP A 7 6.74 -16.81 -24.57
CA ASP A 7 6.23 -15.92 -25.63
C ASP A 7 6.04 -14.49 -25.14
N GLY A 8 5.90 -14.29 -23.82
CA GLY A 8 5.78 -12.98 -23.20
C GLY A 8 5.77 -13.08 -21.68
N ILE A 9 5.98 -11.94 -21.02
CA ILE A 9 6.04 -11.83 -19.56
C ILE A 9 5.04 -10.75 -19.13
N MET A 10 4.20 -11.07 -18.16
CA MET A 10 3.26 -10.14 -17.55
C MET A 10 3.81 -9.68 -16.20
N VAL A 11 3.77 -8.38 -15.95
CA VAL A 11 4.29 -7.77 -14.72
C VAL A 11 3.29 -6.78 -14.14
N ALA A 12 3.42 -6.55 -12.83
CA ALA A 12 2.50 -5.69 -12.10
C ALA A 12 2.80 -4.19 -12.28
N SER A 13 4.06 -3.83 -12.61
CA SER A 13 4.50 -2.43 -12.67
C SER A 13 5.58 -2.22 -13.75
N GLU A 14 5.71 -0.97 -14.21
CA GLU A 14 6.75 -0.56 -15.15
C GLU A 14 8.15 -0.68 -14.55
N GLU A 15 8.30 -0.44 -13.26
CA GLU A 15 9.57 -0.63 -12.56
C GLU A 15 10.09 -2.05 -12.74
N PHE A 16 9.18 -3.06 -12.68
CA PHE A 16 9.59 -4.45 -12.87
C PHE A 16 10.07 -4.74 -14.28
N VAL A 17 9.51 -4.05 -15.28
CA VAL A 17 10.03 -4.11 -16.65
C VAL A 17 11.51 -3.70 -16.71
N ALA A 18 11.87 -2.60 -16.06
CA ALA A 18 13.25 -2.12 -16.02
C ALA A 18 14.21 -3.15 -15.41
N HIS A 19 13.80 -3.84 -14.33
CA HIS A 19 14.60 -4.90 -13.73
C HIS A 19 14.80 -6.09 -14.68
N LEU A 20 13.74 -6.56 -15.34
CA LEU A 20 13.82 -7.67 -16.28
C LEU A 20 14.70 -7.32 -17.50
N ARG A 21 14.59 -6.11 -18.03
CA ARG A 21 15.45 -5.63 -19.12
C ARG A 21 16.92 -5.51 -18.70
N THR A 22 17.18 -5.04 -17.48
CA THR A 22 18.55 -5.00 -16.93
C THR A 22 19.12 -6.40 -16.74
N ALA A 23 18.28 -7.39 -16.40
CA ALA A 23 18.67 -8.79 -16.34
C ALA A 23 18.88 -9.43 -17.74
N GLY A 24 18.65 -8.69 -18.83
CA GLY A 24 18.92 -9.12 -20.20
C GLY A 24 17.76 -9.83 -20.90
N LEU A 25 16.55 -9.87 -20.31
CA LEU A 25 15.38 -10.45 -20.98
C LEU A 25 14.98 -9.63 -22.20
N LYS A 26 14.67 -10.34 -23.30
CA LYS A 26 14.31 -9.76 -24.60
C LYS A 26 12.86 -10.01 -24.98
N SER A 27 12.24 -11.05 -24.42
CA SER A 27 10.83 -11.39 -24.68
C SER A 27 9.90 -10.19 -24.46
N PRO A 28 8.74 -10.12 -25.14
CA PRO A 28 7.73 -9.09 -24.88
C PRO A 28 7.37 -9.03 -23.40
N ILE A 29 7.24 -7.81 -22.87
CA ILE A 29 6.82 -7.58 -21.48
C ILE A 29 5.59 -6.69 -21.50
N TYR A 30 4.55 -7.11 -20.78
CA TYR A 30 3.27 -6.44 -20.66
C TYR A 30 3.05 -6.02 -19.20
N VAL A 31 2.73 -4.75 -18.96
CA VAL A 31 2.31 -4.28 -17.65
C VAL A 31 0.82 -4.48 -17.55
N THR A 32 0.41 -5.49 -16.79
CA THR A 32 -1.00 -5.86 -16.64
C THR A 32 -1.60 -5.41 -15.31
N GLY A 33 -0.77 -5.11 -14.32
CA GLY A 33 -1.21 -4.87 -12.93
C GLY A 33 -1.32 -6.18 -12.15
N LEU A 34 -1.98 -6.11 -10.99
CA LEU A 34 -2.32 -7.27 -10.16
C LEU A 34 -3.80 -7.64 -10.37
N PRO A 35 -4.16 -8.94 -10.47
CA PRO A 35 -5.56 -9.37 -10.52
C PRO A 35 -6.32 -8.87 -9.29
N TYR A 36 -7.41 -8.15 -9.53
CA TYR A 36 -8.23 -7.54 -8.50
C TYR A 36 -9.70 -7.51 -8.94
N GLY A 37 -10.60 -7.84 -8.05
CA GLY A 37 -12.04 -7.78 -8.28
C GLY A 37 -12.68 -6.71 -7.40
N LYS A 38 -12.79 -5.49 -7.90
CA LYS A 38 -13.25 -4.31 -7.15
C LYS A 38 -14.65 -4.49 -6.59
N GLU A 39 -15.58 -4.95 -7.41
CA GLU A 39 -16.99 -5.13 -7.01
C GLU A 39 -17.16 -6.28 -6.01
N GLU A 40 -16.36 -7.36 -6.14
CA GLU A 40 -16.36 -8.44 -5.16
C GLU A 40 -15.90 -7.94 -3.79
N VAL A 41 -14.80 -7.17 -3.75
CA VAL A 41 -14.27 -6.59 -2.51
C VAL A 41 -15.26 -5.61 -1.90
N ARG A 42 -15.85 -4.71 -2.70
CA ARG A 42 -16.86 -3.75 -2.25
C ARG A 42 -18.09 -4.43 -1.68
N GLY A 43 -18.54 -5.53 -2.28
CA GLY A 43 -19.71 -6.29 -1.84
C GLY A 43 -19.54 -7.03 -0.51
N ARG A 44 -18.34 -7.04 0.07
CA ARG A 44 -18.04 -7.78 1.32
C ARG A 44 -18.08 -6.92 2.59
N ILE A 45 -18.32 -5.61 2.47
CA ILE A 45 -18.49 -4.74 3.63
C ILE A 45 -19.96 -4.46 3.92
N ASP A 46 -20.29 -4.31 5.21
CA ASP A 46 -21.66 -4.07 5.66
C ASP A 46 -22.15 -2.66 5.32
N SER A 47 -21.26 -1.68 5.41
CA SER A 47 -21.53 -0.29 5.09
C SER A 47 -20.25 0.47 4.75
N ASN A 48 -20.39 1.50 3.92
CA ASN A 48 -19.29 2.43 3.63
C ASN A 48 -19.70 3.84 4.05
N ILE A 49 -19.35 4.20 5.27
CA ILE A 49 -19.64 5.53 5.82
C ILE A 49 -18.69 6.58 5.25
N PRO A 50 -19.09 7.87 5.19
CA PRO A 50 -18.22 8.96 4.76
C PRO A 50 -16.92 9.00 5.55
N LEU A 51 -15.81 9.31 4.87
CA LEU A 51 -14.46 9.24 5.43
C LEU A 51 -14.29 10.05 6.72
N HIS A 52 -14.87 11.26 6.80
CA HIS A 52 -14.82 12.13 7.97
C HIS A 52 -15.58 11.58 9.21
N GLN A 53 -16.49 10.61 9.01
CA GLN A 53 -17.27 9.98 10.08
C GLN A 53 -16.65 8.68 10.59
N ARG A 54 -15.60 8.20 9.94
CA ARG A 54 -14.93 6.96 10.32
C ARG A 54 -14.09 7.12 11.59
N ALA A 55 -13.69 5.99 12.17
CA ALA A 55 -12.75 5.99 13.27
C ALA A 55 -11.46 6.73 12.91
N ASN A 56 -10.95 7.54 13.83
CA ASN A 56 -9.63 8.16 13.74
C ASN A 56 -8.56 7.05 13.83
N ARG A 57 -8.46 6.22 12.80
CA ARG A 57 -7.62 5.03 12.80
C ARG A 57 -6.64 5.05 11.64
N VAL A 58 -5.38 4.72 11.97
CA VAL A 58 -4.31 4.40 11.03
C VAL A 58 -4.11 2.90 11.08
N GLY A 59 -4.52 2.19 10.02
CA GLY A 59 -4.39 0.74 9.91
C GLY A 59 -3.05 0.32 9.34
N PHE A 60 -2.53 -0.82 9.78
CA PHE A 60 -1.40 -1.52 9.19
C PHE A 60 -1.82 -2.95 8.83
N ALA A 61 -1.79 -3.29 7.56
CA ALA A 61 -2.26 -4.57 7.04
C ALA A 61 -1.17 -5.26 6.22
N ALA A 62 -0.15 -5.79 6.90
CA ALA A 62 0.94 -6.54 6.31
C ALA A 62 1.44 -7.62 7.28
N ARG A 63 2.30 -8.51 6.82
CA ARG A 63 3.01 -9.42 7.72
C ARG A 63 3.83 -8.60 8.71
N TRP A 64 3.95 -9.10 9.94
CA TRP A 64 4.67 -8.41 11.01
C TRP A 64 6.13 -8.86 11.04
N ASP A 65 6.79 -8.87 9.88
CA ASP A 65 8.16 -9.34 9.68
C ASP A 65 9.07 -8.16 9.26
N ASP A 66 10.37 -8.31 9.44
CA ASP A 66 11.38 -7.25 9.24
C ASP A 66 11.27 -6.55 7.88
N GLU A 67 10.98 -7.28 6.80
CA GLU A 67 10.83 -6.69 5.47
C GLU A 67 9.65 -5.72 5.33
N LYS A 68 8.71 -5.73 6.29
CA LYS A 68 7.59 -4.79 6.39
C LYS A 68 7.86 -3.65 7.38
N GLN A 69 9.02 -3.64 8.00
CA GLN A 69 9.51 -2.60 8.93
C GLN A 69 8.53 -2.24 10.05
N PRO A 70 8.07 -3.23 10.85
CA PRO A 70 7.09 -2.99 11.91
C PRO A 70 7.59 -2.00 12.96
N HIS A 71 8.91 -1.93 13.19
CA HIS A 71 9.52 -0.95 14.10
C HIS A 71 9.19 0.49 13.68
N PHE A 72 9.25 0.81 12.38
CA PHE A 72 8.94 2.15 11.89
C PHE A 72 7.47 2.52 12.13
N TYR A 73 6.55 1.56 11.98
CA TYR A 73 5.13 1.79 12.29
C TYR A 73 4.91 2.03 13.78
N MET A 74 5.62 1.30 14.66
CA MET A 74 5.55 1.50 16.11
C MET A 74 6.16 2.85 16.52
N ASP A 75 7.30 3.25 15.93
CA ASP A 75 7.90 4.56 16.15
C ASP A 75 6.95 5.69 15.74
N LEU A 76 6.27 5.54 14.61
CA LEU A 76 5.25 6.48 14.14
C LEU A 76 4.09 6.59 15.14
N ALA A 77 3.60 5.46 15.64
CA ALA A 77 2.50 5.43 16.62
C ALA A 77 2.88 6.16 17.93
N GLU A 78 4.07 5.89 18.46
CA GLU A 78 4.58 6.55 19.68
C GLU A 78 4.79 8.06 19.50
N ALA A 79 5.31 8.45 18.32
CA ALA A 79 5.54 9.86 18.02
C ALA A 79 4.23 10.61 17.79
N TYR A 80 3.29 10.01 17.06
CA TYR A 80 2.00 10.62 16.75
C TYR A 80 1.07 10.72 17.97
N TYR A 81 1.19 9.80 18.92
CA TYR A 81 0.45 9.86 20.20
C TYR A 81 0.70 11.16 20.96
N LYS A 82 1.89 11.75 20.82
CA LYS A 82 2.22 13.04 21.45
C LYS A 82 1.57 14.23 20.76
N ILE A 83 1.13 14.05 19.51
CA ILE A 83 0.49 15.07 18.69
C ILE A 83 -1.04 14.97 18.84
N ASP A 84 -1.57 13.77 18.63
CA ASP A 84 -2.99 13.48 18.78
C ASP A 84 -3.21 12.08 19.39
N PRO A 85 -3.45 12.00 20.70
CA PRO A 85 -3.69 10.72 21.39
C PRO A 85 -5.05 10.09 21.05
N THR A 86 -5.91 10.76 20.29
CA THR A 86 -7.22 10.21 19.87
C THR A 86 -7.11 9.32 18.64
N VAL A 87 -6.01 9.38 17.92
CA VAL A 87 -5.75 8.57 16.72
C VAL A 87 -5.32 7.16 17.12
N GLU A 88 -6.12 6.16 16.76
CA GLU A 88 -5.81 4.75 16.97
C GLU A 88 -4.82 4.26 15.93
N PHE A 89 -3.72 3.64 16.34
CA PHE A 89 -2.81 2.88 15.50
C PHE A 89 -3.13 1.39 15.62
N ALA A 90 -3.50 0.74 14.51
CA ALA A 90 -4.09 -0.59 14.54
C ALA A 90 -3.38 -1.57 13.61
N ILE A 91 -2.95 -2.71 14.14
CA ILE A 91 -2.43 -3.84 13.35
C ILE A 91 -3.60 -4.76 12.99
N PHE A 92 -3.77 -5.09 11.71
CA PHE A 92 -4.77 -6.01 11.21
C PHE A 92 -4.14 -7.36 10.88
N CYS A 93 -4.39 -8.36 11.70
CA CYS A 93 -3.80 -9.69 11.61
C CYS A 93 -4.88 -10.78 11.43
N GLY A 94 -4.78 -11.56 10.35
CA GLY A 94 -5.69 -12.69 10.11
C GLY A 94 -5.36 -13.94 10.95
N HIS A 95 -4.18 -14.04 11.55
CA HIS A 95 -3.82 -15.14 12.44
C HIS A 95 -4.45 -14.93 13.83
N PRO A 96 -4.73 -16.04 14.58
CA PRO A 96 -5.27 -15.93 15.95
C PRO A 96 -4.36 -15.18 16.91
N GLU A 97 -3.09 -15.06 16.61
CA GLU A 97 -2.09 -14.32 17.36
C GLU A 97 -1.15 -13.57 16.41
N LEU A 98 -0.59 -12.44 16.87
CA LEU A 98 0.44 -11.72 16.12
C LEU A 98 1.72 -12.56 16.11
N LYS A 99 2.30 -12.75 14.92
CA LYS A 99 3.54 -13.52 14.70
C LYS A 99 4.52 -12.70 13.89
N SER A 100 5.81 -12.92 14.19
CA SER A 100 6.92 -12.35 13.45
C SER A 100 8.09 -13.34 13.43
N ASN A 101 8.96 -13.20 12.43
CA ASN A 101 10.27 -13.87 12.42
C ASN A 101 11.21 -13.30 13.51
N ASP A 102 10.97 -12.06 13.95
CA ASP A 102 11.65 -11.44 15.08
C ASP A 102 10.67 -11.28 16.26
N PRO A 103 10.86 -12.02 17.37
CA PRO A 103 10.01 -11.91 18.54
C PRO A 103 9.96 -10.52 19.17
N GLU A 104 11.01 -9.71 19.05
CA GLU A 104 11.06 -8.36 19.63
C GLU A 104 9.96 -7.47 19.06
N TYR A 105 9.59 -7.63 17.79
CA TYR A 105 8.49 -6.88 17.19
C TYR A 105 7.13 -7.21 17.80
N VAL A 106 6.92 -8.48 18.15
CA VAL A 106 5.68 -8.91 18.81
C VAL A 106 5.65 -8.39 20.26
N GLU A 107 6.75 -8.57 20.99
CA GLU A 107 6.88 -8.10 22.37
C GLU A 107 6.64 -6.60 22.47
N ARG A 108 7.26 -5.80 21.60
CA ARG A 108 7.06 -4.34 21.56
C ARG A 108 5.62 -3.96 21.20
N ALA A 109 5.00 -4.60 20.22
CA ALA A 109 3.62 -4.33 19.84
C ALA A 109 2.66 -4.62 21.00
N MET A 110 2.87 -5.73 21.72
CA MET A 110 2.06 -6.08 22.89
C MET A 110 2.31 -5.16 24.09
N ALA A 111 3.56 -4.69 24.25
CA ALA A 111 3.89 -3.69 25.28
C ALA A 111 3.18 -2.35 25.01
N LEU A 112 3.16 -1.90 23.75
CA LEU A 112 2.42 -0.69 23.37
C LEU A 112 0.92 -0.84 23.64
N GLN A 113 0.32 -1.96 23.24
CA GLN A 113 -1.11 -2.22 23.48
C GLN A 113 -1.48 -2.27 24.96
N ASN A 114 -0.62 -2.83 25.81
CA ASN A 114 -0.90 -3.05 27.23
C ASN A 114 -0.35 -1.94 28.14
N GLY A 115 0.40 -0.99 27.60
CA GLY A 115 1.06 0.08 28.33
C GLY A 115 0.29 1.40 28.30
N ASP A 116 1.04 2.51 28.33
CA ASP A 116 0.50 3.86 28.39
C ASP A 116 -0.06 4.36 27.04
N TYR A 117 0.12 3.61 25.95
CA TYR A 117 -0.38 3.95 24.62
C TYR A 117 -1.75 3.30 24.38
N ALA A 118 -2.78 3.84 25.02
CA ALA A 118 -4.16 3.32 24.93
C ALA A 118 -4.73 3.32 23.50
N ASN A 119 -4.10 4.07 22.59
CA ASN A 119 -4.45 4.17 21.17
C ASN A 119 -3.79 3.11 20.27
N PHE A 120 -2.92 2.24 20.79
CA PHE A 120 -2.33 1.15 20.00
C PHE A 120 -3.13 -0.14 20.15
N LYS A 121 -3.57 -0.73 19.05
CA LYS A 121 -4.41 -1.93 19.04
C LYS A 121 -3.88 -3.00 18.11
N VAL A 122 -3.99 -4.25 18.53
CA VAL A 122 -3.66 -5.44 17.72
C VAL A 122 -4.93 -6.27 17.54
N TYR A 123 -5.50 -6.23 16.35
CA TYR A 123 -6.65 -7.04 15.97
C TYR A 123 -6.16 -8.36 15.39
N THR A 124 -6.47 -9.48 16.03
CA THR A 124 -6.04 -10.82 15.60
C THR A 124 -7.23 -11.71 15.26
N GLY A 125 -6.97 -12.78 14.51
CA GLY A 125 -8.01 -13.74 14.10
C GLY A 125 -9.05 -13.16 13.14
N LEU A 126 -8.73 -12.06 12.46
CA LEU A 126 -9.64 -11.41 11.52
C LEU A 126 -9.95 -12.32 10.34
N LYS A 127 -11.22 -12.60 10.13
CA LYS A 127 -11.71 -13.13 8.85
C LYS A 127 -11.66 -12.02 7.80
N LYS A 128 -11.74 -12.38 6.53
CA LYS A 128 -11.59 -11.43 5.44
C LYS A 128 -12.64 -10.30 5.50
N ASP A 129 -13.88 -10.63 5.86
CA ASP A 129 -14.95 -9.63 5.97
C ASP A 129 -14.74 -8.69 7.17
N ASP A 130 -14.30 -9.22 8.32
CA ASP A 130 -13.95 -8.42 9.50
C ASP A 130 -12.80 -7.45 9.19
N TYR A 131 -11.78 -7.93 8.46
CA TYR A 131 -10.68 -7.10 7.99
C TYR A 131 -11.16 -5.99 7.06
N TYR A 132 -12.03 -6.30 6.09
CA TYR A 132 -12.57 -5.30 5.18
C TYR A 132 -13.44 -4.25 5.89
N ASN A 133 -14.26 -4.66 6.86
CA ASN A 133 -15.05 -3.73 7.66
C ASN A 133 -14.14 -2.81 8.50
N LEU A 134 -13.09 -3.34 9.12
CA LEU A 134 -12.10 -2.53 9.85
C LEU A 134 -11.36 -1.55 8.92
N LEU A 135 -10.97 -1.99 7.73
CA LEU A 135 -10.30 -1.15 6.75
C LEU A 135 -11.22 -0.05 6.24
N ALA A 136 -12.49 -0.38 5.92
CA ALA A 136 -13.50 0.57 5.48
C ALA A 136 -13.91 1.58 6.56
N ASP A 137 -13.78 1.22 7.84
CA ASP A 137 -14.01 2.10 8.99
C ASP A 137 -12.76 2.91 9.39
N SER A 138 -11.62 2.70 8.76
CA SER A 138 -10.39 3.43 9.03
C SER A 138 -10.28 4.66 8.15
N LYS A 139 -9.66 5.75 8.66
CA LYS A 139 -9.36 6.95 7.88
C LYS A 139 -8.14 6.77 6.99
N VAL A 140 -7.09 6.10 7.50
CA VAL A 140 -5.82 5.93 6.79
C VAL A 140 -5.33 4.48 6.88
N LEU A 141 -4.78 3.97 5.78
CA LEU A 141 -3.94 2.77 5.75
C LEU A 141 -2.49 3.20 5.58
N PHE A 142 -1.63 2.81 6.51
CA PHE A 142 -0.20 3.08 6.46
C PHE A 142 0.59 1.83 6.04
N ASN A 143 1.64 2.04 5.28
CA ASN A 143 2.60 0.99 4.91
C ASN A 143 4.03 1.53 4.96
N CYS A 144 4.96 0.72 5.43
CA CYS A 144 6.39 1.04 5.45
C CYS A 144 7.27 -0.03 4.78
N ALA A 145 6.67 -0.96 4.06
CA ALA A 145 7.40 -2.01 3.34
C ALA A 145 8.26 -1.42 2.22
N LEU A 146 9.51 -1.88 2.13
CA LEU A 146 10.44 -1.50 1.07
C LEU A 146 10.68 -2.61 0.04
N GLN A 147 9.90 -3.69 0.09
CA GLN A 147 10.07 -4.83 -0.81
C GLN A 147 8.86 -5.11 -1.70
N ASP A 148 7.73 -4.48 -1.44
CA ASP A 148 6.54 -4.70 -2.25
C ASP A 148 6.66 -4.02 -3.62
N TRP A 149 6.27 -4.73 -4.67
CA TRP A 149 6.18 -4.19 -6.02
C TRP A 149 4.86 -3.46 -6.25
N VAL A 150 3.77 -4.08 -5.82
CA VAL A 150 2.41 -3.51 -5.73
C VAL A 150 1.74 -4.20 -4.56
N SER A 151 0.99 -3.45 -3.76
CA SER A 151 0.29 -4.00 -2.59
C SER A 151 -1.20 -4.15 -2.88
N ASN A 152 -1.75 -5.34 -2.68
CA ASN A 152 -3.20 -5.54 -2.77
C ASN A 152 -3.96 -4.69 -1.76
N THR A 153 -3.38 -4.45 -0.59
CA THR A 153 -4.01 -3.65 0.46
C THR A 153 -4.25 -2.19 0.04
N VAL A 154 -3.42 -1.66 -0.88
CA VAL A 154 -3.65 -0.34 -1.48
C VAL A 154 -4.95 -0.31 -2.29
N SER A 155 -5.17 -1.33 -3.13
CA SER A 155 -6.38 -1.42 -3.95
C SER A 155 -7.62 -1.65 -3.09
N GLU A 156 -7.49 -2.46 -2.03
CA GLU A 156 -8.56 -2.70 -1.05
C GLU A 156 -8.94 -1.40 -0.32
N ALA A 157 -7.97 -0.65 0.20
CA ALA A 157 -8.19 0.62 0.85
C ALA A 157 -8.82 1.66 -0.08
N ASP A 158 -8.29 1.77 -1.31
CA ASP A 158 -8.79 2.69 -2.34
C ASP A 158 -10.23 2.36 -2.76
N THR A 159 -10.62 1.06 -2.79
CA THR A 159 -12.00 0.63 -3.05
C THR A 159 -12.98 1.15 -2.01
N PHE A 160 -12.56 1.22 -0.76
CA PHE A 160 -13.38 1.71 0.35
C PHE A 160 -13.26 3.22 0.56
N GLY A 161 -12.37 3.89 -0.14
CA GLY A 161 -12.10 5.31 0.03
C GLY A 161 -11.28 5.62 1.28
N THR A 162 -10.59 4.63 1.86
CA THR A 162 -9.62 4.83 2.93
C THR A 162 -8.35 5.42 2.33
N LEU A 163 -7.85 6.54 2.87
CA LEU A 163 -6.62 7.15 2.39
C LEU A 163 -5.42 6.25 2.66
N THR A 164 -4.42 6.34 1.83
CA THR A 164 -3.25 5.46 1.93
C THR A 164 -1.96 6.28 1.99
N LEU A 165 -1.04 5.94 2.92
CA LEU A 165 0.26 6.59 3.05
C LEU A 165 1.36 5.55 2.96
N TYR A 166 2.21 5.68 1.93
CA TYR A 166 3.21 4.69 1.54
C TYR A 166 4.59 5.34 1.37
N PRO A 167 5.69 4.59 1.48
CA PRO A 167 7.02 5.15 1.22
C PRO A 167 7.19 5.47 -0.27
N ALA A 168 7.86 6.58 -0.59
CA ALA A 168 8.23 6.95 -1.96
C ALA A 168 9.36 6.03 -2.47
N TYR A 169 9.09 4.73 -2.59
CA TYR A 169 10.05 3.70 -2.91
C TYR A 169 9.47 2.66 -3.87
N ARG A 170 10.34 2.04 -4.69
CA ARG A 170 9.94 1.03 -5.66
C ARG A 170 8.84 1.53 -6.59
N SER A 171 7.81 0.71 -6.81
CA SER A 171 6.68 1.02 -7.67
C SER A 171 5.61 1.90 -7.01
N PHE A 172 5.71 2.24 -5.73
CA PHE A 172 4.68 3.06 -5.09
C PHE A 172 4.49 4.44 -5.74
N PRO A 173 5.54 5.19 -6.15
CA PRO A 173 5.35 6.41 -6.94
C PRO A 173 4.54 6.19 -8.23
N GLU A 174 4.75 5.06 -8.92
CA GLU A 174 3.99 4.67 -10.12
C GLU A 174 2.53 4.37 -9.76
N VAL A 175 2.30 3.54 -8.73
CA VAL A 175 0.96 3.16 -8.26
C VAL A 175 0.11 4.38 -7.94
N PHE A 176 0.69 5.39 -7.30
CA PHE A 176 0.02 6.65 -6.96
C PHE A 176 0.10 7.71 -8.06
N ALA A 177 0.50 7.36 -9.29
CA ALA A 177 0.69 8.31 -10.40
C ALA A 177 1.55 9.53 -10.01
N ASN A 178 2.56 9.31 -9.17
CA ASN A 178 3.44 10.32 -8.57
C ASN A 178 2.70 11.38 -7.71
N ASN A 179 1.53 11.06 -7.19
CA ASN A 179 0.85 11.92 -6.23
C ASN A 179 1.57 11.90 -4.88
N GLY A 180 2.40 12.90 -4.62
CA GLY A 180 3.18 13.03 -3.40
C GLY A 180 2.36 13.15 -2.10
N LYS A 181 1.03 13.32 -2.20
CA LYS A 181 0.14 13.31 -1.02
C LYS A 181 0.02 11.93 -0.38
N HIS A 182 0.22 10.87 -1.15
CA HIS A 182 0.22 9.48 -0.69
C HIS A 182 1.61 8.96 -0.32
N LEU A 183 2.65 9.76 -0.50
CA LEU A 183 4.02 9.30 -0.44
C LEU A 183 4.82 10.07 0.61
N TYR A 184 5.53 9.34 1.46
CA TYR A 184 6.51 9.89 2.39
C TYR A 184 7.93 9.41 2.05
N VAL A 185 8.94 10.18 2.44
CA VAL A 185 10.36 9.82 2.26
C VAL A 185 10.68 8.59 3.11
N PRO A 186 11.18 7.49 2.52
CA PRO A 186 11.53 6.28 3.27
C PRO A 186 12.41 6.57 4.48
N TRP A 187 12.10 5.96 5.62
CA TRP A 187 12.76 6.12 6.92
C TRP A 187 12.70 7.53 7.53
N SER A 188 12.01 8.48 6.92
CA SER A 188 11.79 9.79 7.52
C SER A 188 10.52 9.79 8.36
N LEU A 189 10.70 9.68 9.68
CA LEU A 189 9.59 9.72 10.63
C LEU A 189 8.88 11.08 10.60
N ASP A 190 9.65 12.17 10.51
CA ASP A 190 9.11 13.54 10.44
C ASP A 190 8.24 13.76 9.20
N ASP A 191 8.68 13.25 8.03
CA ASP A 191 7.89 13.37 6.80
C ASP A 191 6.63 12.50 6.86
N ALA A 192 6.72 11.28 7.39
CA ALA A 192 5.56 10.42 7.60
C ALA A 192 4.53 11.07 8.54
N ILE A 193 4.98 11.70 9.65
CA ILE A 193 4.14 12.45 10.58
C ILE A 193 3.48 13.63 9.88
N GLY A 194 4.24 14.44 9.14
CA GLY A 194 3.73 15.59 8.41
C GLY A 194 2.65 15.18 7.40
N LYS A 195 2.91 14.17 6.60
CA LYS A 195 1.94 13.63 5.62
C LYS A 195 0.68 13.08 6.28
N LEU A 196 0.84 12.36 7.39
CA LEU A 196 -0.30 11.82 8.13
C LEU A 196 -1.17 12.95 8.73
N THR A 197 -0.54 14.00 9.25
CA THR A 197 -1.24 15.19 9.75
C THR A 197 -2.01 15.89 8.64
N ASP A 198 -1.37 16.13 7.48
CA ASP A 198 -2.03 16.70 6.29
C ASP A 198 -3.26 15.85 5.86
N MET A 199 -3.18 14.51 5.94
CA MET A 199 -4.30 13.64 5.62
C MET A 199 -5.47 13.82 6.59
N PHE A 200 -5.22 13.84 7.89
CA PHE A 200 -6.27 14.06 8.89
C PHE A 200 -6.91 15.44 8.74
N GLU A 201 -6.13 16.50 8.50
CA GLU A 201 -6.64 17.84 8.23
C GLU A 201 -7.53 17.89 6.98
N ALA A 202 -7.10 17.21 5.90
CA ALA A 202 -7.89 17.11 4.67
C ALA A 202 -9.21 16.37 4.88
N ILE A 203 -9.21 15.31 5.70
CA ILE A 203 -10.41 14.54 6.05
C ILE A 203 -11.37 15.40 6.89
N ASP A 204 -10.87 16.10 7.89
CA ASP A 204 -11.67 16.92 8.80
C ASP A 204 -12.26 18.16 8.12
N THR A 205 -11.60 18.66 7.07
CA THR A 205 -12.10 19.77 6.24
C THR A 205 -12.90 19.30 5.02
N ASP A 206 -13.08 17.99 4.83
CA ASP A 206 -13.72 17.34 3.68
C ASP A 206 -13.08 17.74 2.31
N ASP A 207 -11.78 18.05 2.32
CA ASP A 207 -11.00 18.40 1.12
C ASP A 207 -10.07 17.26 0.68
N VAL A 208 -10.67 16.12 0.37
CA VAL A 208 -9.93 14.90 -0.03
C VAL A 208 -9.82 14.70 -1.54
N SER A 209 -10.29 15.64 -2.35
CA SER A 209 -10.28 15.55 -3.82
C SER A 209 -8.88 15.32 -4.40
N GLN A 210 -7.85 15.89 -3.75
CA GLN A 210 -6.44 15.77 -4.13
C GLN A 210 -5.85 14.35 -3.99
N TYR A 211 -6.55 13.43 -3.31
CA TYR A 211 -6.08 12.05 -3.11
C TYR A 211 -6.55 11.08 -4.19
N ASN A 212 -7.33 11.53 -5.19
CA ASN A 212 -7.74 10.71 -6.34
C ASN A 212 -8.32 9.33 -5.96
N ILE A 213 -9.13 9.27 -4.93
CA ILE A 213 -9.75 8.04 -4.41
C ILE A 213 -10.46 7.27 -5.54
N GLY A 214 -10.30 5.94 -5.56
CA GLY A 214 -10.91 5.05 -6.54
C GLY A 214 -10.05 4.76 -7.77
N LYS A 215 -9.03 5.57 -8.06
CA LYS A 215 -8.21 5.44 -9.28
C LYS A 215 -7.32 4.21 -9.30
N ILE A 216 -6.78 3.83 -8.14
CA ILE A 216 -5.88 2.67 -8.04
C ILE A 216 -6.67 1.39 -8.19
N SER A 217 -7.79 1.28 -7.50
CA SER A 217 -8.67 0.12 -7.58
C SER A 217 -9.28 -0.03 -8.97
N ASP A 218 -9.67 1.05 -9.65
CA ASP A 218 -10.13 1.04 -11.03
C ASP A 218 -9.06 0.52 -11.98
N TYR A 219 -7.81 0.96 -11.82
CA TYR A 219 -6.71 0.45 -12.64
C TYR A 219 -6.50 -1.04 -12.42
N GLN A 220 -6.46 -1.51 -11.17
CA GLN A 220 -6.22 -2.92 -10.88
C GLN A 220 -7.39 -3.82 -11.32
N ASP A 221 -8.62 -3.34 -11.26
CA ASP A 221 -9.81 -4.07 -11.72
C ASP A 221 -9.73 -4.41 -13.22
N GLY A 222 -9.14 -3.53 -14.04
CA GLY A 222 -8.89 -3.79 -15.46
C GLY A 222 -7.76 -4.78 -15.79
N THR A 223 -7.14 -5.43 -14.80
CA THR A 223 -6.00 -6.34 -15.02
C THR A 223 -6.35 -7.54 -15.89
N ILE A 224 -7.53 -8.10 -15.74
CA ILE A 224 -7.96 -9.28 -16.52
C ILE A 224 -8.00 -8.94 -18.01
N ASP A 225 -8.58 -7.81 -18.39
CA ASP A 225 -8.68 -7.39 -19.79
C ASP A 225 -7.28 -7.15 -20.37
N ARG A 226 -6.42 -6.43 -19.65
CA ARG A 226 -5.02 -6.22 -20.08
C ARG A 226 -4.24 -7.53 -20.20
N THR A 227 -4.52 -8.50 -19.35
CA THR A 227 -3.91 -9.84 -19.42
C THR A 227 -4.37 -10.58 -20.66
N LEU A 228 -5.67 -10.55 -20.97
CA LEU A 228 -6.21 -11.15 -22.20
C LEU A 228 -5.65 -10.49 -23.44
N ASP A 229 -5.56 -9.17 -23.48
CA ASP A 229 -4.95 -8.43 -24.57
C ASP A 229 -3.47 -8.82 -24.77
N ALA A 230 -2.72 -8.97 -23.69
CA ALA A 230 -1.34 -9.44 -23.75
C ALA A 230 -1.25 -10.87 -24.34
N MET A 231 -2.11 -11.78 -23.90
CA MET A 231 -2.16 -13.16 -24.39
C MET A 231 -2.56 -13.26 -25.87
N LEU A 232 -3.44 -12.37 -26.32
CA LEU A 232 -3.88 -12.31 -27.71
C LEU A 232 -2.90 -11.54 -28.63
N GLY A 233 -1.85 -10.95 -28.06
CA GLY A 233 -0.87 -10.14 -28.79
C GLY A 233 -1.41 -8.76 -29.22
N THR A 234 -2.53 -8.32 -28.65
CA THR A 234 -3.16 -7.00 -28.88
C THR A 234 -2.75 -5.97 -27.83
N GLY A 235 -2.14 -6.42 -26.71
CA GLY A 235 -1.70 -5.59 -25.63
C GLY A 235 -0.51 -4.70 -25.97
N GLU A 236 -0.41 -3.56 -25.30
CA GLU A 236 0.73 -2.66 -25.43
C GLU A 236 2.02 -3.34 -24.92
N GLN A 237 3.04 -3.41 -25.79
CA GLN A 237 4.35 -3.92 -25.43
C GLN A 237 5.25 -2.78 -24.96
N LEU A 238 5.72 -2.85 -23.71
CA LEU A 238 6.80 -2.00 -23.24
C LEU A 238 8.16 -2.60 -23.66
N SER A 239 8.45 -2.58 -24.97
CA SER A 239 9.64 -3.21 -25.52
C SER A 239 10.95 -2.43 -25.30
N ARG A 240 10.88 -1.14 -24.95
CA ARG A 240 12.07 -0.29 -24.77
C ARG A 240 11.74 0.89 -23.87
N ASN A 241 12.03 0.80 -22.58
CA ASN A 241 12.06 2.00 -21.76
C ASN A 241 13.27 2.06 -20.82
N ASP A 242 14.47 2.10 -21.40
CA ASP A 242 15.70 2.56 -20.73
C ASP A 242 15.51 3.95 -20.08
N ASN A 243 14.57 4.74 -20.58
CA ASN A 243 14.28 6.07 -20.07
C ASN A 243 13.43 6.08 -18.78
N LEU A 244 12.56 5.09 -18.55
CA LEU A 244 11.76 5.03 -17.31
C LEU A 244 12.64 4.67 -16.12
N TYR A 245 13.49 3.66 -16.25
CA TYR A 245 14.46 3.31 -15.21
C TYR A 245 15.35 4.50 -14.85
N ARG A 246 15.89 5.21 -15.85
CA ARG A 246 16.72 6.41 -15.62
C ARG A 246 15.94 7.54 -14.95
N ARG A 247 14.64 7.70 -15.22
CA ARG A 247 13.78 8.70 -14.57
C ARG A 247 13.50 8.35 -13.12
N HIS A 248 13.20 7.08 -12.80
CA HIS A 248 12.94 6.62 -11.43
C HIS A 248 14.21 6.64 -10.57
N VAL A 249 15.35 6.14 -11.08
CA VAL A 249 16.63 6.17 -10.38
C VAL A 249 17.16 7.60 -10.23
N ALA A 250 16.93 8.49 -11.21
CA ALA A 250 17.36 9.88 -11.09
C ALA A 250 16.54 10.62 -10.03
N ARG A 251 15.21 10.39 -9.94
CA ARG A 251 14.37 11.00 -8.89
C ARG A 251 14.75 10.52 -7.49
N ALA A 252 14.93 9.22 -7.30
CA ALA A 252 15.35 8.66 -6.01
C ALA A 252 16.73 9.14 -5.51
N LYS A 253 17.52 9.81 -6.37
CA LYS A 253 18.84 10.37 -5.99
C LYS A 253 18.81 11.87 -5.65
N TYR A 254 17.72 12.57 -5.97
CA TYR A 254 17.66 14.05 -5.90
C TYR A 254 16.46 14.58 -5.09
N GLU A 255 15.63 13.72 -4.54
CA GLU A 255 14.58 14.01 -3.55
C GLU A 255 14.93 13.37 -2.21
#